data_8eac085cb1c1a2074db791231ef40d09
#
_entry.id   8eac085cb1c1a2074db791231ef40d09
#
_cell.length_a   1.000
_cell.length_b   1.000
_cell.length_c   1.000
_cell.angle_alpha   90.00
_cell.angle_beta   90.00
_cell.angle_gamma   90.00
#
_symmetry.space_group_name_H-M   'P 1'
#
loop_
_entity.id
_entity.type
_entity.pdbx_description
1 polymer ?
#
loop_
_entity_poly.entity_id
_entity_poly.type
_entity_poly.pdbx_seq_one_letter_code
_entity_poly.pdbx_strand_id
1 'polypeptide(L)'
;DDEWKKVYRRFGALPFNYYSDIFSPAKMNEEKPHTGDLADDLADIYRDIKAGLGLYDKGYVAEALWEWKLNFQIHWGRHASSALYALHCYIADEGIEI
;
A
#
# COMPACT_ATOMS: atom_id res chain seq x y z
N ASP A 1 2.98 -2.11 -15.54
CA ASP A 1 3.03 -3.47 -16.02
C ASP A 1 1.64 -4.12 -16.05
N ASP A 2 1.49 -5.21 -16.78
CA ASP A 2 0.18 -5.85 -16.98
C ASP A 2 -0.37 -6.48 -15.70
N GLU A 3 0.51 -7.03 -14.87
CA GLU A 3 0.12 -7.63 -13.59
C GLU A 3 -0.47 -6.57 -12.65
N TRP A 4 0.21 -5.45 -12.53
CA TRP A 4 -0.25 -4.33 -11.70
C TRP A 4 -1.61 -3.82 -12.19
N LYS A 5 -1.78 -3.67 -13.50
CA LYS A 5 -3.03 -3.20 -14.09
C LYS A 5 -4.20 -4.14 -13.82
N LYS A 6 -3.95 -5.45 -13.88
CA LYS A 6 -4.98 -6.44 -13.55
C LYS A 6 -5.42 -6.33 -12.10
N VAL A 7 -4.47 -6.19 -11.19
CA VAL A 7 -4.75 -6.05 -9.76
C VAL A 7 -5.50 -4.75 -9.50
N TYR A 8 -5.03 -3.65 -10.07
CA TYR A 8 -5.66 -2.33 -9.93
C TYR A 8 -7.15 -2.37 -10.30
N ARG A 9 -7.48 -3.01 -11.41
CA ARG A 9 -8.87 -3.09 -11.90
C ARG A 9 -9.79 -3.82 -10.94
N ARG A 10 -9.25 -4.74 -10.13
CA ARG A 10 -10.04 -5.52 -9.16
C ARG A 10 -10.53 -4.68 -7.99
N PHE A 11 -9.94 -3.52 -7.77
CA PHE A 11 -10.29 -2.65 -6.65
C PHE A 11 -11.27 -1.55 -7.03
N GLY A 12 -11.93 -1.65 -8.18
CA GLY A 12 -12.87 -0.63 -8.65
C GLY A 12 -14.12 -0.44 -7.79
N ALA A 13 -14.43 -1.39 -6.89
CA ALA A 13 -15.61 -1.35 -6.03
C ALA A 13 -15.29 -0.94 -4.60
N LEU A 14 -14.17 -0.25 -4.36
CA LEU A 14 -13.82 0.24 -3.03
C LEU A 14 -14.80 1.33 -2.58
N PRO A 15 -15.05 1.45 -1.26
CA PRO A 15 -15.99 2.45 -0.73
C PRO A 15 -15.54 3.88 -0.97
N PHE A 16 -14.25 4.11 -1.11
CA PHE A 16 -13.64 5.38 -1.53
C PHE A 16 -12.33 5.05 -2.22
N ASN A 17 -11.75 6.02 -2.94
CA ASN A 17 -10.43 5.79 -3.53
C ASN A 17 -9.43 6.87 -3.13
N TYR A 18 -9.78 8.14 -3.26
CA TYR A 18 -8.84 9.22 -2.96
C TYR A 18 -8.93 9.66 -1.51
N TYR A 19 -7.80 9.98 -0.92
CA TYR A 19 -7.72 10.42 0.47
C TYR A 19 -6.54 11.37 0.65
N SER A 20 -6.53 12.14 1.76
CA SER A 20 -5.41 13.02 2.11
C SER A 20 -4.31 12.22 2.77
N ASP A 21 -3.07 12.44 2.32
CA ASP A 21 -1.90 11.72 2.80
C ASP A 21 -0.74 12.66 3.08
N ILE A 22 0.11 12.31 4.03
CA ILE A 22 1.31 13.06 4.39
C ILE A 22 2.50 12.10 4.39
N PHE A 23 3.56 12.44 3.60
CA PHE A 23 4.74 11.58 3.49
C PHE A 23 5.64 11.64 4.73
N SER A 24 5.75 12.80 5.36
CA SER A 24 6.69 13.02 6.46
C SER A 24 5.97 13.64 7.66
N PRO A 25 5.12 12.86 8.37
CA PRO A 25 4.34 13.40 9.48
C PRO A 25 5.18 13.94 10.63
N ALA A 26 6.44 13.46 10.79
CA ALA A 26 7.33 13.95 11.81
C ALA A 26 7.88 15.35 11.53
N LYS A 27 7.77 15.81 10.28
CA LYS A 27 8.21 17.15 9.87
C LYS A 27 7.03 18.12 9.91
N MET A 28 6.72 18.57 11.10
CA MET A 28 5.57 19.46 11.32
C MET A 28 5.69 20.74 10.49
N ASN A 29 4.59 21.11 9.83
CA ASN A 29 4.46 22.35 9.05
C ASN A 29 5.36 22.46 7.82
N GLU A 30 6.07 21.40 7.44
CA GLU A 30 6.95 21.42 6.27
C GLU A 30 6.30 20.86 5.01
N GLU A 31 5.14 20.25 5.15
CA GLU A 31 4.53 19.53 4.05
C GLU A 31 3.02 19.76 4.01
N LYS A 32 2.47 19.91 2.79
CA LYS A 32 1.03 19.97 2.58
C LYS A 32 0.52 18.56 2.27
N PRO A 33 -0.74 18.25 2.61
CA PRO A 33 -1.32 16.96 2.24
C PRO A 33 -1.26 16.69 0.75
N HIS A 34 -1.00 15.45 0.39
CA HIS A 34 -1.04 14.94 -0.98
C HIS A 34 -2.30 14.10 -1.18
N THR A 35 -2.63 13.83 -2.42
CA THR A 35 -3.73 12.92 -2.72
C THR A 35 -3.22 11.49 -2.74
N GLY A 36 -3.74 10.66 -1.85
CA GLY A 36 -3.52 9.22 -1.86
C GLY A 36 -4.55 8.53 -2.75
N ASP A 37 -4.19 7.37 -3.26
CA ASP A 37 -5.03 6.55 -4.16
C ASP A 37 -5.05 5.14 -3.62
N LEU A 38 -6.16 4.75 -3.00
CA LEU A 38 -6.28 3.48 -2.30
C LEU A 38 -6.05 2.27 -3.21
N ALA A 39 -6.64 2.27 -4.40
CA ALA A 39 -6.46 1.18 -5.35
C ALA A 39 -5.00 1.07 -5.79
N ASP A 40 -4.33 2.20 -6.01
CA ASP A 40 -2.91 2.26 -6.34
C ASP A 40 -2.06 1.69 -5.21
N ASP A 41 -2.34 2.10 -3.97
CA ASP A 41 -1.65 1.58 -2.79
C ASP A 41 -1.73 0.06 -2.72
N LEU A 42 -2.95 -0.49 -2.85
CA LEU A 42 -3.16 -1.93 -2.75
C LEU A 42 -2.50 -2.70 -3.89
N ALA A 43 -2.53 -2.15 -5.10
CA ALA A 43 -1.87 -2.77 -6.26
C ALA A 43 -0.35 -2.77 -6.10
N ASP A 44 0.23 -1.69 -5.57
CA ASP A 44 1.67 -1.60 -5.31
C ASP A 44 2.12 -2.56 -4.23
N ILE A 45 1.35 -2.67 -3.15
CA ILE A 45 1.62 -3.63 -2.06
C ILE A 45 1.62 -5.05 -2.62
N TYR A 46 0.59 -5.39 -3.38
CA TYR A 46 0.45 -6.72 -3.99
C TYR A 46 1.66 -7.05 -4.87
N ARG A 47 2.03 -6.12 -5.77
CA ARG A 47 3.14 -6.34 -6.69
C ARG A 47 4.45 -6.59 -5.96
N ASP A 48 4.76 -5.78 -4.94
CA ASP A 48 6.00 -5.89 -4.20
C ASP A 48 6.07 -7.19 -3.39
N ILE A 49 4.97 -7.58 -2.76
CA ILE A 49 4.91 -8.82 -1.99
C ILE A 49 5.02 -10.02 -2.92
N LYS A 50 4.35 -9.98 -4.06
CA LYS A 50 4.36 -11.08 -5.03
C LYS A 50 5.75 -11.28 -5.64
N ALA A 51 6.51 -10.21 -5.86
CA ALA A 51 7.87 -10.32 -6.37
C ALA A 51 8.76 -11.15 -5.42
N GLY A 52 8.67 -10.88 -4.12
CA GLY A 52 9.40 -11.68 -3.12
C GLY A 52 8.90 -13.12 -3.04
N LEU A 53 7.59 -13.32 -3.17
CA LEU A 53 7.00 -14.67 -3.16
C LEU A 53 7.52 -15.52 -4.32
N GLY A 54 7.70 -14.91 -5.50
CA GLY A 54 8.28 -15.60 -6.65
C GLY A 54 9.68 -16.12 -6.37
N LEU A 55 10.50 -15.33 -5.69
CA LEU A 55 11.84 -15.76 -5.26
C LEU A 55 11.76 -16.89 -4.23
N TYR A 56 10.89 -16.74 -3.25
CA TYR A 56 10.68 -17.73 -2.21
C TYR A 56 10.29 -19.09 -2.80
N ASP A 57 9.36 -19.08 -3.74
CA ASP A 57 8.87 -20.32 -4.39
C ASP A 57 9.95 -21.02 -5.21
N LYS A 58 10.95 -20.29 -5.69
CA LYS A 58 12.09 -20.85 -6.41
C LYS A 58 13.20 -21.35 -5.48
N GLY A 59 13.01 -21.23 -4.17
CA GLY A 59 13.99 -21.64 -3.18
C GLY A 59 15.00 -20.57 -2.79
N TYR A 60 14.87 -19.37 -3.32
CA TYR A 60 15.76 -18.24 -2.99
C TYR A 60 15.23 -17.52 -1.75
N VAL A 61 15.24 -18.21 -0.61
CA VAL A 61 14.61 -17.72 0.62
C VAL A 61 15.30 -16.46 1.15
N ALA A 62 16.63 -16.44 1.19
CA ALA A 62 17.38 -15.29 1.69
C ALA A 62 17.12 -14.06 0.82
N GLU A 63 17.10 -14.23 -0.50
CA GLU A 63 16.81 -13.15 -1.46
C GLU A 63 15.38 -12.64 -1.33
N ALA A 64 14.42 -13.55 -1.09
CA ALA A 64 13.03 -13.17 -0.87
C ALA A 64 12.87 -12.29 0.37
N LEU A 65 13.49 -12.69 1.48
CA LEU A 65 13.46 -11.95 2.74
C LEU A 65 14.09 -10.56 2.58
N TRP A 66 15.23 -10.51 1.88
CA TRP A 66 15.90 -9.23 1.62
C TRP A 66 15.03 -8.31 0.75
N GLU A 67 14.43 -8.86 -0.30
CA GLU A 67 13.55 -8.13 -1.22
C GLU A 67 12.34 -7.55 -0.48
N TRP A 68 11.67 -8.36 0.34
CA TRP A 68 10.53 -7.92 1.13
C TRP A 68 10.93 -6.81 2.11
N LYS A 69 12.05 -6.97 2.81
CA LYS A 69 12.51 -5.97 3.77
C LYS A 69 12.86 -4.65 3.09
N LEU A 70 13.63 -4.71 2.01
CA LEU A 70 14.05 -3.52 1.28
C LEU A 70 12.83 -2.77 0.74
N ASN A 71 11.93 -3.47 0.04
CA ASN A 71 10.77 -2.83 -0.56
C ASN A 71 9.76 -2.36 0.47
N PHE A 72 9.68 -3.00 1.62
CA PHE A 72 8.89 -2.46 2.72
C PHE A 72 9.43 -1.09 3.14
N GLN A 73 10.74 -0.97 3.33
CA GLN A 73 11.37 0.26 3.80
C GLN A 73 11.25 1.41 2.80
N ILE A 74 11.37 1.12 1.50
CA ILE A 74 11.43 2.18 0.48
C ILE A 74 10.12 2.38 -0.28
N HIS A 75 9.17 1.48 -0.17
CA HIS A 75 7.97 1.56 -1.03
C HIS A 75 6.70 1.06 -0.35
N TRP A 76 6.46 -0.26 -0.26
CA TRP A 76 5.13 -0.76 0.10
C TRP A 76 4.75 -0.54 1.56
N GLY A 77 5.72 -0.36 2.44
CA GLY A 77 5.43 -0.05 3.84
C GLY A 77 4.67 1.26 4.00
N ARG A 78 5.05 2.28 3.24
CA ARG A 78 4.36 3.57 3.24
C ARG A 78 2.95 3.44 2.68
N HIS A 79 2.79 2.75 1.54
CA HIS A 79 1.46 2.51 0.96
C HIS A 79 0.56 1.76 1.95
N ALA A 80 1.10 0.75 2.62
CA ALA A 80 0.34 -0.03 3.60
C ALA A 80 -0.09 0.81 4.79
N SER A 81 0.81 1.63 5.34
CA SER A 81 0.51 2.48 6.49
C SER A 81 -0.53 3.54 6.15
N SER A 82 -0.40 4.18 5.01
CA SER A 82 -1.33 5.22 4.57
C SER A 82 -2.71 4.63 4.26
N ALA A 83 -2.75 3.53 3.52
CA ALA A 83 -4.00 2.86 3.19
C ALA A 83 -4.72 2.35 4.44
N LEU A 84 -3.98 1.77 5.37
CA LEU A 84 -4.55 1.27 6.63
C LEU A 84 -5.18 2.40 7.43
N TYR A 85 -4.48 3.52 7.56
CA TYR A 85 -5.01 4.66 8.30
C TYR A 85 -6.26 5.23 7.63
N ALA A 86 -6.25 5.38 6.31
CA ALA A 86 -7.41 5.87 5.56
C ALA A 86 -8.63 4.96 5.73
N LEU A 87 -8.42 3.65 5.65
CA LEU A 87 -9.50 2.66 5.86
C LEU A 87 -10.01 2.68 7.29
N HIS A 88 -9.13 2.80 8.26
CA HIS A 88 -9.52 2.89 9.67
C HIS A 88 -10.40 4.12 9.91
N CYS A 89 -10.00 5.27 9.41
CA CYS A 89 -10.78 6.50 9.55
C CYS A 89 -12.15 6.37 8.89
N TYR A 90 -12.21 5.80 7.70
CA TYR A 90 -13.47 5.58 7.00
C TYR A 90 -14.43 4.71 7.82
N ILE A 91 -13.92 3.60 8.34
CA ILE A 91 -14.72 2.67 9.15
C ILE A 91 -15.25 3.37 10.40
N ALA A 92 -14.40 4.13 11.08
CA ALA A 92 -14.78 4.85 12.29
C ALA A 92 -15.79 5.97 11.99
N ASP A 93 -15.56 6.76 10.95
CA ASP A 93 -16.42 7.90 10.61
C ASP A 93 -17.80 7.46 10.13
N GLU A 94 -17.87 6.34 9.42
CA GLU A 94 -19.14 5.80 8.92
C GLU A 94 -19.86 4.90 9.94
N GLY A 95 -19.24 4.66 11.10
CA GLY A 95 -19.85 3.83 12.15
C GLY A 95 -20.01 2.37 11.75
N ILE A 96 -19.13 1.85 10.90
CA ILE A 96 -19.18 0.47 10.45
C ILE A 96 -18.64 -0.45 11.55
N GLU A 97 -19.44 -1.47 11.91
CA GLU A 97 -18.98 -2.50 12.85
C GLU A 97 -18.16 -3.55 12.12
N ILE A 98 -17.10 -3.98 12.77
CA ILE A 98 -16.21 -5.00 12.21
C ILE A 98 -16.44 -6.34 12.92
#